data_dcf3b60d23bdc77352e4929a987b6ee7
#
_entry.id   dcf3b60d23bdc77352e4929a987b6ee7
#
_cell.length_a   1.000
_cell.length_b   1.000
_cell.length_c   1.000
_cell.angle_alpha   90.00
_cell.angle_beta   90.00
_cell.angle_gamma   90.00
#
_symmetry.space_group_name_H-M   'P 1'
#
loop_
_entity.id
_entity.type
_entity.pdbx_description
1 polymer ?
#
loop_
_entity_poly.entity_id
_entity_poly.type
_entity_poly.pdbx_seq_one_letter_code
_entity_poly.pdbx_strand_id
1 'polypeptide(L)'
;VLNFVKRFPEIFLIILNKKAMPAIMNYASVQTKRVGIEVLRSTGTKEVNKLLNDSNLFITNKNESGEIETIDFNTGVINEALIIVSKNVRKRLKEVEEGKNLPDELYDDVMDKSMRKGIIYEIPTGVVFNNAFLSNVGPKVPVKIKYSGNVGLDVKTRVKKYGINSALVEVYI
;
A
#
# COMPACT_ATOMS: atom_id res chain seq x y z
N VAL A 1 -5.98 9.84 52.25
CA VAL A 1 -6.92 10.05 51.14
C VAL A 1 -6.34 11.10 50.16
N LEU A 2 -5.79 12.20 50.63
CA LEU A 2 -5.27 13.30 49.82
C LEU A 2 -4.07 12.90 48.92
N ASN A 3 -3.20 12.00 49.43
CA ASN A 3 -2.04 11.49 48.65
C ASN A 3 -2.44 10.49 47.57
N PHE A 4 -3.56 9.82 47.70
CA PHE A 4 -4.07 8.88 46.69
C PHE A 4 -4.65 9.65 45.48
N VAL A 5 -5.36 10.73 45.72
CA VAL A 5 -5.95 11.58 44.67
C VAL A 5 -4.86 12.26 43.82
N LYS A 6 -3.76 12.69 44.44
CA LYS A 6 -2.62 13.29 43.71
C LYS A 6 -1.84 12.30 42.85
N ARG A 7 -1.78 11.00 43.22
CA ARG A 7 -1.09 9.97 42.45
C ARG A 7 -1.95 9.29 41.37
N PHE A 8 -3.26 9.51 41.42
CA PHE A 8 -4.18 8.89 40.43
C PHE A 8 -3.85 9.26 38.98
N PRO A 9 -3.58 10.53 38.63
CA PRO A 9 -3.22 10.89 37.25
C PRO A 9 -1.89 10.29 36.81
N GLU A 10 -0.91 10.14 37.72
CA GLU A 10 0.39 9.51 37.38
C GLU A 10 0.23 8.03 37.09
N ILE A 11 -0.51 7.32 37.92
CA ILE A 11 -0.80 5.87 37.75
C ILE A 11 -1.63 5.67 36.47
N PHE A 12 -2.60 6.52 36.23
CA PHE A 12 -3.41 6.50 35.00
C PHE A 12 -2.55 6.68 33.74
N LEU A 13 -1.63 7.68 33.75
CA LEU A 13 -0.70 7.90 32.65
C LEU A 13 0.25 6.70 32.41
N ILE A 14 0.71 6.06 33.48
CA ILE A 14 1.57 4.86 33.38
C ILE A 14 0.80 3.69 32.74
N ILE A 15 -0.45 3.47 33.14
CA ILE A 15 -1.31 2.43 32.58
C ILE A 15 -1.61 2.74 31.10
N LEU A 16 -1.93 4.00 30.78
CA LEU A 16 -2.17 4.44 29.41
C LEU A 16 -0.93 4.20 28.53
N ASN A 17 0.24 4.58 28.98
CA ASN A 17 1.46 4.39 28.20
C ASN A 17 1.86 2.92 28.05
N LYS A 18 1.72 2.11 29.11
CA LYS A 18 2.17 0.71 29.06
C LYS A 18 1.21 -0.24 28.38
N LYS A 19 -0.10 0.00 28.45
CA LYS A 19 -1.11 -0.92 27.90
C LYS A 19 -1.83 -0.36 26.67
N ALA A 20 -2.23 0.91 26.71
CA ALA A 20 -3.02 1.49 25.64
C ALA A 20 -2.17 1.82 24.41
N MET A 21 -1.00 2.41 24.61
CA MET A 21 -0.15 2.84 23.50
C MET A 21 0.29 1.67 22.61
N PRO A 22 0.75 0.50 23.13
CA PRO A 22 1.08 -0.63 22.28
C PRO A 22 -0.10 -1.16 21.47
N ALA A 23 -1.30 -1.20 22.04
CA ALA A 23 -2.51 -1.64 21.35
C ALA A 23 -2.89 -0.67 20.21
N ILE A 24 -2.87 0.64 20.48
CA ILE A 24 -3.11 1.69 19.49
C ILE A 24 -2.07 1.62 18.39
N MET A 25 -0.79 1.48 18.73
CA MET A 25 0.30 1.38 17.73
C MET A 25 0.19 0.13 16.88
N ASN A 26 -0.18 -1.00 17.46
CA ASN A 26 -0.41 -2.24 16.69
C ASN A 26 -1.56 -2.06 15.71
N TYR A 27 -2.68 -1.52 16.15
CA TYR A 27 -3.82 -1.22 15.27
C TYR A 27 -3.42 -0.23 14.16
N ALA A 28 -2.72 0.85 14.52
CA ALA A 28 -2.19 1.83 13.57
C ALA A 28 -1.29 1.17 12.51
N SER A 29 -0.40 0.27 12.93
CA SER A 29 0.50 -0.46 12.02
C SER A 29 -0.27 -1.33 11.03
N VAL A 30 -1.29 -2.06 11.48
CA VAL A 30 -2.13 -2.90 10.62
C VAL A 30 -2.86 -2.05 9.57
N GLN A 31 -3.49 -0.96 9.98
CA GLN A 31 -4.20 -0.07 9.07
C GLN A 31 -3.25 0.63 8.09
N THR A 32 -2.08 1.07 8.56
CA THR A 32 -1.06 1.68 7.69
C THR A 32 -0.58 0.71 6.61
N LYS A 33 -0.36 -0.57 6.97
CA LYS A 33 -0.02 -1.60 5.99
C LYS A 33 -1.13 -1.81 4.96
N ARG A 34 -2.39 -1.85 5.41
CA ARG A 34 -3.55 -1.97 4.51
C ARG A 34 -3.60 -0.81 3.50
N VAL A 35 -3.45 0.43 3.98
CA VAL A 35 -3.38 1.61 3.11
C VAL A 35 -2.24 1.50 2.10
N GLY A 36 -1.04 1.14 2.56
CA GLY A 36 0.12 0.98 1.69
C GLY A 36 -0.07 -0.08 0.61
N ILE A 37 -0.60 -1.25 0.98
CA ILE A 37 -0.89 -2.34 0.04
C ILE A 37 -1.92 -1.89 -1.00
N GLU A 38 -2.98 -1.20 -0.58
CA GLU A 38 -4.03 -0.74 -1.50
C GLU A 38 -3.52 0.29 -2.50
N VAL A 39 -2.68 1.23 -2.04
CA VAL A 39 -2.01 2.19 -2.93
C VAL A 39 -1.11 1.48 -3.94
N LEU A 40 -0.33 0.50 -3.48
CA LEU A 40 0.54 -0.28 -4.36
C LEU A 40 -0.29 -1.07 -5.38
N ARG A 41 -1.35 -1.74 -4.94
CA ARG A 41 -2.23 -2.55 -5.79
C ARG A 41 -2.92 -1.68 -6.85
N SER A 42 -3.59 -0.62 -6.45
CA SER A 42 -4.38 0.21 -7.37
C SER A 42 -3.51 0.95 -8.38
N THR A 43 -2.37 1.49 -7.93
CA THR A 43 -1.45 2.23 -8.81
C THR A 43 -0.64 1.26 -9.67
N GLY A 44 -0.10 0.18 -9.08
CA GLY A 44 0.70 -0.80 -9.79
C GLY A 44 -0.09 -1.49 -10.90
N THR A 45 -1.29 -2.00 -10.61
CA THR A 45 -2.13 -2.68 -11.60
C THR A 45 -2.44 -1.79 -12.80
N LYS A 46 -2.75 -0.51 -12.56
CA LYS A 46 -3.06 0.43 -13.64
C LYS A 46 -1.87 0.65 -14.58
N GLU A 47 -0.69 0.82 -14.03
CA GLU A 47 0.51 1.08 -14.84
C GLU A 47 1.03 -0.20 -15.51
N VAL A 48 0.93 -1.35 -14.85
CA VAL A 48 1.26 -2.65 -15.45
C VAL A 48 0.35 -2.97 -16.63
N ASN A 49 -0.95 -2.71 -16.53
CA ASN A 49 -1.86 -2.91 -17.66
C ASN A 49 -1.51 -2.03 -18.86
N LYS A 50 -1.03 -0.80 -18.63
CA LYS A 50 -0.51 0.04 -19.74
C LYS A 50 0.71 -0.58 -20.40
N LEU A 51 1.65 -1.09 -19.61
CA LEU A 51 2.85 -1.77 -20.10
C LEU A 51 2.50 -3.00 -20.94
N LEU A 52 1.59 -3.85 -20.45
CA LEU A 52 1.17 -5.07 -21.14
C LEU A 52 0.48 -4.78 -22.49
N ASN A 53 -0.10 -3.60 -22.64
CA ASN A 53 -0.72 -3.17 -23.90
C ASN A 53 0.27 -2.45 -24.85
N ASP A 54 1.54 -2.29 -24.45
CA ASP A 54 2.56 -1.72 -25.32
C ASP A 54 2.98 -2.73 -26.38
N SER A 55 2.79 -2.39 -27.64
CA SER A 55 3.16 -3.23 -28.79
C SER A 55 4.67 -3.49 -28.91
N ASN A 56 5.48 -2.69 -28.22
CA ASN A 56 6.94 -2.78 -28.25
C ASN A 56 7.51 -3.61 -27.09
N LEU A 57 6.67 -4.22 -26.27
CA LEU A 57 7.11 -5.01 -25.12
C LEU A 57 7.93 -6.24 -25.54
N PHE A 58 7.65 -6.79 -26.75
CA PHE A 58 8.32 -7.97 -27.28
C PHE A 58 9.08 -7.64 -28.55
N ILE A 59 10.26 -8.24 -28.67
CA ILE A 59 11.07 -8.24 -29.89
C ILE A 59 10.97 -9.63 -30.48
N THR A 60 10.45 -9.74 -31.67
CA THR A 60 10.37 -11.02 -32.39
C THR A 60 11.43 -11.05 -33.47
N ASN A 61 12.34 -12.02 -33.41
CA ASN A 61 13.29 -12.30 -34.45
C ASN A 61 12.73 -13.39 -35.37
N LYS A 62 12.80 -13.13 -36.68
CA LYS A 62 12.30 -14.08 -37.70
C LYS A 62 13.49 -14.62 -38.49
N ASN A 63 13.39 -15.88 -38.88
CA ASN A 63 14.34 -16.51 -39.79
C ASN A 63 14.11 -16.05 -41.26
N GLU A 64 14.96 -16.48 -42.17
CA GLU A 64 14.86 -16.15 -43.61
C GLU A 64 13.53 -16.61 -44.22
N SER A 65 12.86 -17.58 -43.66
CA SER A 65 11.54 -18.08 -44.09
C SER A 65 10.37 -17.28 -43.52
N GLY A 66 10.64 -16.25 -42.68
CA GLY A 66 9.62 -15.40 -42.05
C GLY A 66 8.99 -16.03 -40.81
N GLU A 67 9.45 -17.17 -40.34
CA GLU A 67 8.99 -17.82 -39.13
C GLU A 67 9.65 -17.19 -37.89
N ILE A 68 8.93 -17.14 -36.76
CA ILE A 68 9.45 -16.60 -35.50
C ILE A 68 10.49 -17.58 -34.95
N GLU A 69 11.73 -17.15 -34.85
CA GLU A 69 12.84 -17.93 -34.30
C GLU A 69 13.00 -17.68 -32.79
N THR A 70 12.96 -16.42 -32.39
CA THR A 70 13.04 -16.03 -30.96
C THR A 70 12.05 -14.92 -30.63
N ILE A 71 11.59 -14.93 -29.38
CA ILE A 71 10.81 -13.86 -28.79
C ILE A 71 11.59 -13.39 -27.55
N ASP A 72 12.05 -12.15 -27.61
CA ASP A 72 12.78 -11.52 -26.53
C ASP A 72 11.98 -10.38 -25.90
N PHE A 73 12.27 -10.08 -24.66
CA PHE A 73 11.69 -8.90 -24.00
C PHE A 73 12.46 -7.66 -24.34
N ASN A 74 11.74 -6.59 -24.67
CA ASN A 74 12.33 -5.27 -24.77
C ASN A 74 12.65 -4.72 -23.38
N THR A 75 13.87 -4.99 -22.90
CA THR A 75 14.32 -4.57 -21.56
C THR A 75 14.31 -3.06 -21.39
N GLY A 76 14.47 -2.29 -22.48
CA GLY A 76 14.39 -0.83 -22.45
C GLY A 76 12.99 -0.37 -22.06
N VAL A 77 11.95 -0.89 -22.75
CA VAL A 77 10.54 -0.58 -22.44
C VAL A 77 10.17 -1.03 -21.03
N ILE A 78 10.61 -2.21 -20.60
CA ILE A 78 10.36 -2.71 -19.25
C ILE A 78 10.98 -1.78 -18.20
N ASN A 79 12.24 -1.39 -18.36
CA ASN A 79 12.92 -0.52 -17.42
C ASN A 79 12.28 0.87 -17.34
N GLU A 80 11.90 1.44 -18.49
CA GLU A 80 11.18 2.72 -18.52
C GLU A 80 9.84 2.62 -17.78
N ALA A 81 9.08 1.55 -18.01
CA ALA A 81 7.84 1.31 -17.31
C ALA A 81 8.03 1.18 -15.80
N LEU A 82 9.06 0.45 -15.33
CA LEU A 82 9.38 0.34 -13.91
C LEU A 82 9.66 1.69 -13.26
N ILE A 83 10.40 2.56 -13.95
CA ILE A 83 10.67 3.92 -13.50
C ILE A 83 9.36 4.71 -13.35
N ILE A 84 8.49 4.63 -14.35
CA ILE A 84 7.18 5.31 -14.35
C ILE A 84 6.31 4.77 -13.21
N VAL A 85 6.20 3.45 -13.06
CA VAL A 85 5.42 2.82 -11.98
C VAL A 85 5.95 3.26 -10.61
N SER A 86 7.26 3.18 -10.39
CA SER A 86 7.90 3.59 -9.14
C SER A 86 7.62 5.07 -8.82
N LYS A 87 7.73 5.95 -9.81
CA LYS A 87 7.42 7.38 -9.69
C LYS A 87 5.96 7.62 -9.32
N ASN A 88 5.03 6.93 -9.99
CA ASN A 88 3.59 7.10 -9.76
C ASN A 88 3.17 6.54 -8.39
N VAL A 89 3.70 5.40 -7.97
CA VAL A 89 3.47 4.86 -6.63
C VAL A 89 3.99 5.82 -5.55
N ARG A 90 5.20 6.35 -5.72
CA ARG A 90 5.77 7.33 -4.79
C ARG A 90 4.93 8.61 -4.71
N LYS A 91 4.48 9.11 -5.86
CA LYS A 91 3.59 10.27 -5.91
C LYS A 91 2.29 9.97 -5.15
N ARG A 92 1.70 8.80 -5.39
CA ARG A 92 0.44 8.40 -4.74
C ARG A 92 0.58 8.25 -3.23
N LEU A 93 1.69 7.66 -2.76
CA LEU A 93 1.97 7.56 -1.32
C LEU A 93 2.10 8.94 -0.66
N LYS A 94 2.71 9.92 -1.33
CA LYS A 94 2.76 11.30 -0.85
C LYS A 94 1.38 11.98 -0.82
N GLU A 95 0.55 11.75 -1.82
CA GLU A 95 -0.83 12.26 -1.83
C GLU A 95 -1.63 11.71 -0.66
N VAL A 96 -1.46 10.43 -0.34
CA VAL A 96 -2.07 9.79 0.83
C VAL A 96 -1.52 10.39 2.14
N GLU A 97 -0.21 10.64 2.25
CA GLU A 97 0.38 11.34 3.40
C GLU A 97 -0.27 12.73 3.63
N GLU A 98 -0.61 13.41 2.54
CA GLU A 98 -1.30 14.71 2.60
C GLU A 98 -2.82 14.59 2.82
N GLY A 99 -3.35 13.37 2.94
CA GLY A 99 -4.79 13.11 3.05
C GLY A 99 -5.56 13.37 1.76
N LYS A 100 -4.87 13.35 0.61
CA LYS A 100 -5.45 13.52 -0.72
C LYS A 100 -5.62 12.17 -1.40
N ASN A 101 -6.66 12.06 -2.23
CA ASN A 101 -6.84 10.92 -3.14
C ASN A 101 -6.69 9.56 -2.46
N LEU A 102 -7.29 9.37 -1.32
CA LEU A 102 -7.31 8.06 -0.66
C LEU A 102 -8.02 7.04 -1.56
N PRO A 103 -7.61 5.77 -1.55
CA PRO A 103 -8.34 4.71 -2.24
C PRO A 103 -9.81 4.65 -1.79
N ASP A 104 -10.73 4.46 -2.74
CA ASP A 104 -12.18 4.45 -2.46
C ASP A 104 -12.56 3.37 -1.44
N GLU A 105 -11.84 2.24 -1.45
CA GLU A 105 -12.03 1.14 -0.51
C GLU A 105 -11.72 1.50 0.95
N LEU A 106 -11.05 2.62 1.18
CA LEU A 106 -10.77 3.14 2.53
C LEU A 106 -11.81 4.14 3.01
N TYR A 107 -12.73 4.56 2.13
CA TYR A 107 -13.78 5.51 2.47
C TYR A 107 -14.99 4.89 3.16
N ASP A 108 -15.15 3.56 3.10
CA ASP A 108 -16.42 2.90 3.42
C ASP A 108 -16.82 2.88 4.90
N ASP A 109 -15.90 3.06 5.85
CA ASP A 109 -16.31 2.86 7.26
C ASP A 109 -15.83 3.88 8.30
N VAL A 110 -14.87 4.74 8.03
CA VAL A 110 -14.21 5.46 9.15
C VAL A 110 -13.87 6.93 8.87
N MET A 111 -14.07 7.44 7.66
CA MET A 111 -13.60 8.78 7.33
C MET A 111 -14.72 9.81 7.22
N ASP A 112 -14.90 10.56 8.28
CA ASP A 112 -15.61 11.83 8.20
C ASP A 112 -14.85 12.81 7.29
N LYS A 113 -15.58 13.47 6.38
CA LYS A 113 -15.06 14.44 5.42
C LYS A 113 -14.29 15.63 6.07
N SER A 114 -14.30 15.71 7.38
CA SER A 114 -13.59 16.74 8.17
C SER A 114 -12.09 16.48 8.33
N MET A 115 -11.57 15.29 7.96
CA MET A 115 -10.20 14.87 8.23
C MET A 115 -9.15 15.28 7.21
N ARG A 116 -9.40 16.29 6.41
CA ARG A 116 -8.58 16.72 5.26
C ARG A 116 -7.20 17.29 5.56
N LYS A 117 -6.65 17.14 6.78
CA LYS A 117 -5.35 17.73 7.16
C LYS A 117 -4.26 16.67 7.40
N GLY A 118 -4.16 15.66 6.55
CA GLY A 118 -3.14 14.60 6.70
C GLY A 118 -3.45 13.60 7.81
N ILE A 119 -4.67 13.58 8.35
CA ILE A 119 -5.17 12.52 9.21
C ILE A 119 -5.78 11.47 8.31
N ILE A 120 -5.29 10.25 8.39
CA ILE A 120 -5.72 9.17 7.49
C ILE A 120 -6.83 8.35 8.12
N TYR A 121 -6.81 8.21 9.44
CA TYR A 121 -7.87 7.56 10.20
C TYR A 121 -7.78 7.90 11.68
N GLU A 122 -8.85 7.61 12.41
CA GLU A 122 -8.93 7.79 13.85
C GLU A 122 -9.12 6.45 14.53
N ILE A 123 -8.35 6.22 15.58
CA ILE A 123 -8.44 4.99 16.38
C ILE A 123 -9.25 5.29 17.63
N PRO A 124 -10.39 4.62 17.84
CA PRO A 124 -11.10 4.69 19.11
C PRO A 124 -10.23 4.14 20.24
N THR A 125 -10.16 4.84 21.34
CA THR A 125 -9.34 4.36 22.48
C THR A 125 -9.86 3.06 23.09
N GLY A 126 -11.10 2.68 22.80
CA GLY A 126 -11.70 1.41 23.20
C GLY A 126 -10.99 0.16 22.66
N VAL A 127 -10.18 0.27 21.59
CA VAL A 127 -9.38 -0.86 21.05
C VAL A 127 -8.42 -1.44 22.09
N VAL A 128 -8.04 -0.67 23.11
CA VAL A 128 -7.13 -1.13 24.19
C VAL A 128 -7.75 -2.21 25.07
N PHE A 129 -9.08 -2.32 25.09
CA PHE A 129 -9.77 -3.32 25.91
C PHE A 129 -9.79 -4.71 25.25
N ASN A 130 -9.34 -4.82 24.00
CA ASN A 130 -9.36 -6.06 23.22
C ASN A 130 -10.73 -6.77 23.27
N ASN A 131 -11.80 -5.99 23.23
CA ASN A 131 -13.19 -6.45 23.32
C ASN A 131 -13.98 -5.86 22.16
N ALA A 132 -14.69 -6.72 21.42
CA ALA A 132 -15.45 -6.31 20.23
C ALA A 132 -16.52 -5.23 20.52
N PHE A 133 -17.17 -5.29 21.69
CA PHE A 133 -18.19 -4.31 22.08
C PHE A 133 -17.60 -2.95 22.47
N LEU A 134 -16.38 -2.93 22.98
CA LEU A 134 -15.72 -1.71 23.45
C LEU A 134 -14.77 -1.11 22.42
N SER A 135 -14.42 -1.84 21.36
CA SER A 135 -13.41 -1.43 20.39
C SER A 135 -13.73 -0.09 19.71
N ASN A 136 -15.00 0.23 19.55
CA ASN A 136 -15.46 1.46 18.91
C ASN A 136 -15.86 2.58 19.89
N VAL A 137 -15.62 2.38 21.20
CA VAL A 137 -16.02 3.30 22.25
C VAL A 137 -14.85 4.17 22.69
N GLY A 138 -15.14 5.40 23.14
CA GLY A 138 -14.18 6.33 23.70
C GLY A 138 -13.68 7.39 22.72
N PRO A 139 -12.86 8.32 23.18
CA PRO A 139 -12.29 9.36 22.37
C PRO A 139 -11.41 8.76 21.27
N LYS A 140 -11.42 9.39 20.11
CA LYS A 140 -10.68 8.96 18.94
C LYS A 140 -9.30 9.60 18.90
N VAL A 141 -8.27 8.80 18.63
CA VAL A 141 -6.89 9.25 18.48
C VAL A 141 -6.60 9.40 16.98
N PRO A 142 -6.29 10.61 16.48
CA PRO A 142 -5.99 10.84 15.09
C PRO A 142 -4.63 10.25 14.72
N VAL A 143 -4.57 9.50 13.61
CA VAL A 143 -3.35 8.90 13.09
C VAL A 143 -2.96 9.55 11.78
N LYS A 144 -1.70 9.98 11.72
CA LYS A 144 -1.05 10.47 10.51
C LYS A 144 -0.04 9.45 10.03
N ILE A 145 0.00 9.21 8.74
CA ILE A 145 1.02 8.38 8.11
C ILE A 145 2.04 9.30 7.47
N LYS A 146 3.31 8.98 7.66
CA LYS A 146 4.41 9.64 6.95
C LYS A 146 5.11 8.62 6.08
N TYR A 147 5.20 8.90 4.79
CA TYR A 147 5.97 8.10 3.88
C TYR A 147 7.47 8.40 4.02
N SER A 148 8.25 7.37 4.27
CA SER A 148 9.72 7.48 4.33
C SER A 148 10.32 6.27 3.63
N GLY A 149 11.12 6.50 2.59
CA GLY A 149 11.82 5.45 1.86
C GLY A 149 11.74 5.59 0.34
N ASN A 150 12.24 4.58 -0.35
CA ASN A 150 12.16 4.43 -1.79
C ASN A 150 11.29 3.24 -2.15
N VAL A 151 10.55 3.37 -3.26
CA VAL A 151 9.86 2.25 -3.89
C VAL A 151 10.85 1.62 -4.86
N GLY A 152 11.31 0.41 -4.55
CA GLY A 152 12.04 -0.45 -5.46
C GLY A 152 11.06 -1.41 -6.13
N LEU A 153 11.20 -1.59 -7.44
CA LEU A 153 10.44 -2.55 -8.22
C LEU A 153 11.42 -3.49 -8.90
N ASP A 154 11.04 -4.75 -8.99
CA ASP A 154 11.78 -5.78 -9.70
C ASP A 154 10.84 -6.47 -10.68
N VAL A 155 11.37 -6.88 -11.84
CA VAL A 155 10.60 -7.61 -12.84
C VAL A 155 11.19 -9.00 -12.99
N LYS A 156 10.32 -9.99 -12.89
CA LYS A 156 10.64 -11.37 -13.23
C LYS A 156 9.85 -11.78 -14.46
N THR A 157 10.55 -12.17 -15.49
CA THR A 157 9.94 -12.67 -16.72
C THR A 157 10.11 -14.18 -16.81
N ARG A 158 9.10 -14.87 -17.29
CA ARG A 158 9.12 -16.31 -17.51
C ARG A 158 8.44 -16.64 -18.83
N VAL A 159 9.13 -17.36 -19.68
CA VAL A 159 8.57 -17.91 -20.92
C VAL A 159 8.35 -19.41 -20.72
N LYS A 160 7.12 -19.86 -20.96
CA LYS A 160 6.76 -21.28 -20.93
C LYS A 160 6.28 -21.70 -22.32
N LYS A 161 6.70 -22.87 -22.76
CA LYS A 161 6.14 -23.47 -23.97
C LYS A 161 4.66 -23.82 -23.74
N TYR A 162 3.80 -23.33 -24.63
CA TYR A 162 2.36 -23.54 -24.55
C TYR A 162 1.85 -24.08 -25.89
N GLY A 163 1.60 -25.39 -25.96
CA GLY A 163 1.20 -26.01 -27.19
C GLY A 163 2.36 -26.20 -28.19
N ILE A 164 2.01 -26.42 -29.46
CA ILE A 164 2.98 -26.72 -30.51
C ILE A 164 3.62 -25.44 -31.06
N ASN A 165 2.82 -24.38 -31.27
CA ASN A 165 3.24 -23.14 -31.90
C ASN A 165 2.93 -21.89 -31.02
N SER A 166 2.88 -22.08 -29.73
CA SER A 166 2.53 -20.97 -28.81
C SER A 166 3.48 -20.94 -27.62
N ALA A 167 3.75 -19.73 -27.12
CA ALA A 167 4.49 -19.51 -25.88
C ALA A 167 3.63 -18.70 -24.91
N LEU A 168 3.60 -19.12 -23.65
CA LEU A 168 3.01 -18.35 -22.56
C LEU A 168 4.12 -17.49 -21.94
N VAL A 169 3.90 -16.20 -21.95
CA VAL A 169 4.81 -15.24 -21.36
C VAL A 169 4.20 -14.70 -20.09
N GLU A 170 4.88 -14.89 -18.98
CA GLU A 170 4.48 -14.41 -17.66
C GLU A 170 5.42 -13.27 -17.24
N VAL A 171 4.87 -12.14 -16.85
CA VAL A 171 5.60 -10.99 -16.32
C VAL A 171 5.10 -10.73 -14.90
N TYR A 172 6.01 -10.72 -13.94
CA TYR A 172 5.74 -10.43 -12.53
C TYR A 172 6.46 -9.13 -12.14
N ILE A 173 5.76 -8.25 -11.48
CA ILE A 173 6.29 -7.00 -10.95
C ILE A 173 6.09 -6.95 -9.44
#